data_c1067db91abac2245b6fc2ca7d3291ee
#
_entry.id   c1067db91abac2245b6fc2ca7d3291ee
#
_cell.length_a   1.000
_cell.length_b   1.000
_cell.length_c   1.000
_cell.angle_alpha   90.00
_cell.angle_beta   90.00
_cell.angle_gamma   90.00
#
_symmetry.space_group_name_H-M   'P 1'
#
loop_
_entity.id
_entity.type
_entity.pdbx_description
1 polymer ?
#
loop_
_entity_poly.entity_id
_entity_poly.type
_entity_poly.pdbx_seq_one_letter_code
_entity_poly.pdbx_strand_id
1 'polypeptide(L)'
;ALVTVSVLAFSVYSWIYIPMIDFTAYKAGAELQAGATVNADDLYESVFTYEKDGIQQDFTLGHLPDSTWTFVNVSTRLKEGREDSLVGLSFYSESTGEYMDTLAIEGKVMVVSVYDPDMSAKKWNRIENFIRRSQEAGFTTLLLTTTTEGVPAEMTASAFISDYKTLISLNRSNGGATYFNDGELVRKWARANAPSRTELDELQSTDATEIAIAKDSKGSLGFQGFLLYVFAVMLLL
;
A
#
# COMPACT_ATOMS: atom_id res chain seq x y z
N ALA A 1 31.52 -10.77 -9.00
CA ALA A 1 30.70 -11.91 -8.58
C ALA A 1 29.85 -11.60 -7.36
N LEU A 2 30.41 -11.08 -6.26
CA LEU A 2 29.66 -10.83 -5.00
C LEU A 2 28.56 -9.77 -5.18
N VAL A 3 28.88 -8.64 -5.83
CA VAL A 3 27.90 -7.57 -6.12
C VAL A 3 26.74 -8.10 -6.98
N THR A 4 27.02 -8.89 -7.99
CA THR A 4 25.98 -9.47 -8.87
C THR A 4 25.04 -10.39 -8.09
N VAL A 5 25.59 -11.22 -7.20
CA VAL A 5 24.79 -12.12 -6.34
C VAL A 5 23.92 -11.30 -5.37
N SER A 6 24.47 -10.23 -4.76
CA SER A 6 23.71 -9.36 -3.86
C SER A 6 22.59 -8.63 -4.56
N VAL A 7 22.81 -8.12 -5.78
CA VAL A 7 21.77 -7.46 -6.59
C VAL A 7 20.67 -8.43 -6.97
N LEU A 8 21.02 -9.65 -7.39
CA LEU A 8 20.04 -10.69 -7.71
C LEU A 8 19.23 -11.10 -6.47
N ALA A 9 19.88 -11.31 -5.33
CA ALA A 9 19.21 -11.65 -4.08
C ALA A 9 18.25 -10.54 -3.63
N PHE A 10 18.66 -9.27 -3.72
CA PHE A 10 17.81 -8.12 -3.42
C PHE A 10 16.63 -8.00 -4.40
N SER A 11 16.85 -8.24 -5.70
CA SER A 11 15.79 -8.22 -6.70
C SER A 11 14.75 -9.30 -6.45
N VAL A 12 15.18 -10.52 -6.13
CA VAL A 12 14.29 -11.65 -5.78
C VAL A 12 13.53 -11.35 -4.49
N TYR A 13 14.22 -10.81 -3.47
CA TYR A 13 13.57 -10.39 -2.22
C TYR A 13 12.48 -9.34 -2.48
N SER A 14 12.79 -8.27 -3.23
CA SER A 14 11.85 -7.19 -3.53
C SER A 14 10.66 -7.64 -4.38
N TRP A 15 10.80 -8.73 -5.13
CA TRP A 15 9.71 -9.30 -5.91
C TRP A 15 8.77 -10.18 -5.07
N ILE A 16 9.30 -10.90 -4.08
CA ILE A 16 8.53 -11.83 -3.24
C ILE A 16 7.88 -11.13 -2.06
N TYR A 17 8.56 -10.15 -1.47
CA TYR A 17 8.15 -9.47 -0.24
C TYR A 17 7.77 -8.00 -0.50
N ILE A 18 7.06 -7.42 0.48
CA ILE A 18 6.77 -5.98 0.44
C ILE A 18 8.08 -5.19 0.58
N PRO A 19 8.28 -4.13 -0.20
CA PRO A 19 9.43 -3.25 -0.05
C PRO A 19 9.56 -2.72 1.38
N MET A 20 10.78 -2.59 1.87
CA MET A 20 11.07 -2.11 3.22
C MET A 20 10.66 -0.65 3.43
N ILE A 21 10.75 0.15 2.37
CA ILE A 21 10.29 1.54 2.35
C ILE A 21 9.09 1.59 1.41
N ASP A 22 7.95 1.97 1.96
CA ASP A 22 6.71 2.14 1.19
C ASP A 22 6.56 3.61 0.79
N PHE A 23 6.72 3.88 -0.50
CA PHE A 23 6.52 5.21 -1.09
C PHE A 23 5.10 5.41 -1.61
N THR A 24 4.19 4.47 -1.38
CA THR A 24 2.78 4.64 -1.79
C THR A 24 2.03 5.50 -0.79
N ALA A 25 0.88 6.02 -1.21
CA ALA A 25 -0.03 6.73 -0.30
C ALA A 25 -0.51 5.81 0.85
N TYR A 26 -0.61 4.51 0.60
CA TYR A 26 -1.00 3.50 1.59
C TYR A 26 0.20 3.06 2.43
N LYS A 27 0.79 3.94 3.20
CA LYS A 27 1.84 3.64 4.19
C LYS A 27 1.23 3.41 5.58
N ALA A 28 1.99 2.83 6.51
CA ALA A 28 1.53 2.70 7.90
C ALA A 28 1.19 4.08 8.50
N GLY A 29 0.05 4.19 9.18
CA GLY A 29 -0.51 5.44 9.68
C GLY A 29 -1.34 6.22 8.65
N ALA A 30 -1.54 5.70 7.43
CA ALA A 30 -2.48 6.29 6.48
C ALA A 30 -3.92 6.01 6.92
N GLU A 31 -4.79 7.02 6.87
CA GLU A 31 -6.19 6.92 7.25
C GLU A 31 -7.09 6.82 6.01
N LEU A 32 -8.01 5.87 6.00
CA LEU A 32 -9.01 5.74 4.95
C LEU A 32 -10.13 6.79 5.11
N GLN A 33 -10.46 7.45 4.02
CA GLN A 33 -11.60 8.35 3.94
C GLN A 33 -12.69 7.75 3.04
N ALA A 34 -13.92 7.61 3.57
CA ALA A 34 -15.06 7.15 2.80
C ALA A 34 -15.42 8.15 1.67
N GLY A 35 -15.77 7.61 0.50
CA GLY A 35 -16.19 8.42 -0.64
C GLY A 35 -15.08 9.23 -1.31
N ALA A 36 -13.84 9.09 -0.86
CA ALA A 36 -12.71 9.65 -1.55
C ALA A 36 -12.33 8.74 -2.73
N THR A 37 -12.92 8.97 -3.88
CA THR A 37 -12.27 8.57 -5.15
C THR A 37 -10.98 9.39 -5.26
N VAL A 38 -9.95 8.97 -4.54
CA VAL A 38 -8.67 9.63 -4.60
C VAL A 38 -7.94 9.08 -5.82
N ASN A 39 -8.22 9.66 -6.98
CA ASN A 39 -7.25 9.60 -8.05
C ASN A 39 -5.95 10.22 -7.50
N ALA A 40 -4.82 9.55 -7.68
CA ALA A 40 -3.52 10.11 -7.28
C ALA A 40 -3.31 11.51 -7.89
N ASP A 41 -3.91 11.76 -9.07
CA ASP A 41 -3.95 13.07 -9.75
C ASP A 41 -4.72 14.15 -8.97
N ASP A 42 -5.65 13.77 -8.07
CA ASP A 42 -6.39 14.70 -7.22
C ASP A 42 -5.65 15.10 -5.95
N LEU A 43 -4.69 14.29 -5.52
CA LEU A 43 -3.87 14.56 -4.32
C LEU A 43 -2.70 15.49 -4.62
N TYR A 44 -2.12 15.35 -5.80
CA TYR A 44 -0.91 16.05 -6.17
C TYR A 44 -1.19 17.12 -7.22
N GLU A 45 -0.47 18.21 -7.15
CA GLU A 45 -0.44 19.24 -8.18
C GLU A 45 0.97 19.40 -8.75
N SER A 46 1.05 19.63 -10.06
CA SER A 46 2.31 20.01 -10.68
C SER A 46 2.58 21.48 -10.45
N VAL A 47 3.74 21.77 -9.87
CA VAL A 47 4.21 23.12 -9.60
C VAL A 47 5.34 23.43 -10.57
N PHE A 48 5.19 24.49 -11.31
CA PHE A 48 6.12 24.97 -12.32
C PHE A 48 6.89 26.16 -11.75
N THR A 49 8.18 26.01 -11.56
CA THR A 49 9.06 27.10 -11.12
C THR A 49 9.54 27.89 -12.34
N TYR A 50 9.27 29.16 -12.35
CA TYR A 50 9.75 30.10 -13.36
C TYR A 50 10.63 31.18 -12.72
N GLU A 51 11.51 31.77 -13.52
CA GLU A 51 12.43 32.83 -13.09
C GLU A 51 12.26 34.08 -13.96
N LYS A 52 12.26 35.24 -13.30
CA LYS A 52 12.31 36.55 -13.91
C LYS A 52 13.15 37.48 -13.07
N ASP A 53 14.10 38.17 -13.70
CA ASP A 53 15.01 39.13 -13.05
C ASP A 53 15.76 38.54 -11.84
N GLY A 54 16.13 37.23 -11.89
CA GLY A 54 16.80 36.50 -10.83
C GLY A 54 15.90 36.09 -9.66
N ILE A 55 14.59 36.27 -9.76
CA ILE A 55 13.59 35.85 -8.76
C ILE A 55 12.86 34.63 -9.28
N GLN A 56 12.90 33.56 -8.50
CA GLN A 56 12.13 32.33 -8.79
C GLN A 56 10.78 32.37 -8.09
N GLN A 57 9.74 31.94 -8.80
CA GLN A 57 8.37 31.85 -8.29
C GLN A 57 7.70 30.58 -8.82
N ASP A 58 6.86 29.97 -7.96
CA ASP A 58 6.11 28.78 -8.27
C ASP A 58 4.72 29.12 -8.81
N PHE A 59 4.31 28.41 -9.85
CA PHE A 59 3.03 28.54 -10.50
C PHE A 59 2.35 27.19 -10.65
N THR A 60 1.03 27.15 -10.62
CA THR A 60 0.23 25.96 -10.92
C THR A 60 -0.21 25.95 -12.39
N LEU A 61 -0.62 24.79 -12.90
CA LEU A 61 -1.03 24.64 -14.32
C LEU A 61 -2.16 25.61 -14.73
N GLY A 62 -3.04 25.95 -13.79
CA GLY A 62 -4.14 26.90 -14.04
C GLY A 62 -3.74 28.38 -14.00
N HIS A 63 -2.54 28.69 -13.54
CA HIS A 63 -2.06 30.07 -13.32
C HIS A 63 -0.59 30.20 -13.76
N LEU A 64 -0.29 29.81 -15.00
CA LEU A 64 1.05 29.95 -15.56
C LEU A 64 1.35 31.42 -15.87
N PRO A 65 2.62 31.86 -15.70
CA PRO A 65 3.01 33.23 -15.98
C PRO A 65 3.04 33.50 -17.49
N ASP A 66 3.16 34.78 -17.84
CA ASP A 66 3.31 35.23 -19.23
C ASP A 66 4.70 34.88 -19.81
N SER A 67 4.88 35.15 -21.11
CA SER A 67 6.09 34.85 -21.87
C SER A 67 7.34 35.61 -21.43
N THR A 68 7.27 36.47 -20.43
CA THR A 68 8.41 37.21 -19.89
C THR A 68 9.18 36.40 -18.81
N TRP A 69 8.60 35.29 -18.36
CA TRP A 69 9.19 34.40 -17.40
C TRP A 69 9.89 33.22 -18.10
N THR A 70 11.02 32.79 -17.57
CA THR A 70 11.78 31.64 -18.08
C THR A 70 11.49 30.42 -17.22
N PHE A 71 11.11 29.31 -17.84
CA PHE A 71 10.90 28.03 -17.14
C PHE A 71 12.22 27.51 -16.55
N VAL A 72 12.20 27.10 -15.27
CA VAL A 72 13.33 26.55 -14.55
C VAL A 72 13.15 25.05 -14.28
N ASN A 73 12.02 24.69 -13.64
CA ASN A 73 11.78 23.31 -13.19
C ASN A 73 10.28 23.04 -13.06
N VAL A 74 9.92 21.73 -13.03
CA VAL A 74 8.62 21.24 -12.60
C VAL A 74 8.80 20.28 -11.44
N SER A 75 8.03 20.46 -10.40
CA SER A 75 7.97 19.56 -9.24
C SER A 75 6.52 19.18 -8.96
N THR A 76 6.35 18.12 -8.21
CA THR A 76 5.02 17.67 -7.77
C THR A 76 4.93 17.88 -6.27
N ARG A 77 3.89 18.57 -5.80
CA ARG A 77 3.63 18.72 -4.38
C ARG A 77 2.19 18.31 -4.05
N LEU A 78 1.96 18.02 -2.78
CA LEU A 78 0.60 17.80 -2.27
C LEU A 78 -0.20 19.11 -2.35
N LYS A 79 -1.48 19.02 -2.71
CA LYS A 79 -2.40 20.18 -2.70
C LYS A 79 -2.57 20.68 -1.26
N GLU A 80 -2.46 22.01 -1.06
CA GLU A 80 -2.62 22.64 0.25
C GLU A 80 -3.97 22.27 0.91
N GLY A 81 -3.92 21.96 2.22
CA GLY A 81 -5.10 21.63 3.03
C GLY A 81 -5.50 20.15 3.04
N ARG A 82 -4.70 19.25 2.44
CA ARG A 82 -4.84 17.81 2.62
C ARG A 82 -3.71 17.26 3.49
N GLU A 83 -4.07 16.51 4.52
CA GLU A 83 -3.09 15.77 5.30
C GLU A 83 -2.53 14.62 4.47
N ASP A 84 -1.21 14.42 4.51
CA ASP A 84 -0.47 13.35 3.80
C ASP A 84 -0.93 11.93 4.17
N SER A 85 -1.78 11.81 5.19
CA SER A 85 -2.25 10.56 5.74
C SER A 85 -3.59 10.08 5.17
N LEU A 86 -4.39 10.98 4.54
CA LEU A 86 -5.73 10.61 4.07
C LEU A 86 -5.68 9.96 2.69
N VAL A 87 -6.20 8.74 2.59
CA VAL A 87 -6.25 7.95 1.35
C VAL A 87 -7.65 7.41 1.09
N GLY A 88 -8.02 7.27 -0.18
CA GLY A 88 -9.27 6.61 -0.56
C GLY A 88 -9.03 5.14 -0.91
N LEU A 89 -9.91 4.26 -0.47
CA LEU A 89 -9.97 2.87 -0.91
C LEU A 89 -11.36 2.61 -1.45
N SER A 90 -11.52 2.69 -2.77
CA SER A 90 -12.81 2.53 -3.41
C SER A 90 -12.99 1.13 -3.99
N PHE A 91 -14.09 0.49 -3.64
CA PHE A 91 -14.46 -0.82 -4.15
C PHE A 91 -15.99 -0.99 -4.12
N TYR A 92 -16.50 -1.83 -5.00
CA TYR A 92 -17.92 -2.06 -5.13
C TYR A 92 -18.25 -3.55 -5.24
N SER A 93 -19.50 -3.89 -4.89
CA SER A 93 -20.05 -5.22 -5.13
C SER A 93 -20.46 -5.36 -6.59
N GLU A 94 -19.93 -6.35 -7.31
CA GLU A 94 -20.31 -6.60 -8.70
C GLU A 94 -21.81 -6.97 -8.85
N SER A 95 -22.37 -7.63 -7.86
CA SER A 95 -23.78 -8.06 -7.88
C SER A 95 -24.77 -6.90 -7.74
N THR A 96 -24.44 -5.87 -6.97
CA THR A 96 -25.33 -4.72 -6.70
C THR A 96 -24.89 -3.45 -7.40
N GLY A 97 -23.61 -3.34 -7.79
CA GLY A 97 -22.99 -2.11 -8.29
C GLY A 97 -22.79 -1.04 -7.23
N GLU A 98 -23.07 -1.35 -5.96
CA GLU A 98 -22.94 -0.40 -4.85
C GLU A 98 -21.51 -0.34 -4.33
N TYR A 99 -21.03 0.87 -4.04
CA TYR A 99 -19.76 1.10 -3.38
C TYR A 99 -19.85 0.75 -1.90
N MET A 100 -18.83 0.02 -1.42
CA MET A 100 -18.80 -0.56 -0.07
C MET A 100 -17.58 -0.06 0.73
N ASP A 101 -17.03 1.09 0.39
CA ASP A 101 -15.80 1.68 0.94
C ASP A 101 -15.83 1.76 2.47
N THR A 102 -17.00 1.97 3.07
CA THR A 102 -17.21 2.05 4.52
C THR A 102 -16.86 0.76 5.26
N LEU A 103 -16.90 -0.40 4.59
CA LEU A 103 -16.56 -1.68 5.21
C LEU A 103 -15.06 -1.77 5.61
N ALA A 104 -14.21 -0.96 5.01
CA ALA A 104 -12.77 -0.94 5.32
C ALA A 104 -12.41 0.06 6.44
N ILE A 105 -13.37 0.90 6.87
CA ILE A 105 -13.12 2.02 7.80
C ILE A 105 -13.48 1.66 9.24
N GLU A 106 -14.43 0.76 9.45
CA GLU A 106 -14.94 0.45 10.78
C GLU A 106 -14.35 -0.85 11.33
N GLY A 107 -13.78 -0.77 12.52
CA GLY A 107 -13.26 -1.91 13.27
C GLY A 107 -11.97 -2.50 12.71
N LYS A 108 -11.70 -3.75 13.03
CA LYS A 108 -10.49 -4.48 12.63
C LYS A 108 -10.71 -5.22 11.31
N VAL A 109 -10.14 -4.69 10.24
CA VAL A 109 -10.38 -5.15 8.87
C VAL A 109 -9.10 -5.69 8.24
N MET A 110 -9.17 -6.92 7.69
CA MET A 110 -8.13 -7.49 6.83
C MET A 110 -8.55 -7.37 5.37
N VAL A 111 -7.82 -6.61 4.59
CA VAL A 111 -8.03 -6.48 3.15
C VAL A 111 -7.03 -7.36 2.41
N VAL A 112 -7.50 -8.27 1.58
CA VAL A 112 -6.68 -9.08 0.68
C VAL A 112 -6.78 -8.50 -0.72
N SER A 113 -5.65 -8.05 -1.28
CA SER A 113 -5.59 -7.39 -2.59
C SER A 113 -5.13 -8.35 -3.67
N VAL A 114 -6.00 -8.62 -4.65
CA VAL A 114 -5.70 -9.45 -5.83
C VAL A 114 -5.84 -8.61 -7.09
N TYR A 115 -4.74 -8.02 -7.54
CA TYR A 115 -4.73 -7.19 -8.75
C TYR A 115 -4.59 -7.99 -10.06
N ASP A 116 -4.19 -9.25 -9.97
CA ASP A 116 -4.12 -10.22 -11.08
C ASP A 116 -4.69 -11.55 -10.60
N PRO A 117 -5.96 -11.84 -10.92
CA PRO A 117 -6.64 -13.07 -10.50
C PRO A 117 -6.22 -14.31 -11.29
N ASP A 118 -5.50 -14.18 -12.41
CA ASP A 118 -4.96 -15.34 -13.14
C ASP A 118 -3.81 -15.98 -12.36
N MET A 119 -4.19 -16.74 -11.35
CA MET A 119 -3.28 -17.41 -10.43
C MET A 119 -3.53 -18.91 -10.37
N SER A 120 -2.47 -19.67 -10.06
CA SER A 120 -2.61 -21.11 -9.83
C SER A 120 -3.52 -21.42 -8.62
N ALA A 121 -4.22 -22.55 -8.67
CA ALA A 121 -5.06 -23.03 -7.58
C ALA A 121 -4.32 -23.08 -6.23
N LYS A 122 -3.02 -23.41 -6.22
CA LYS A 122 -2.20 -23.40 -5.00
C LYS A 122 -2.09 -21.99 -4.37
N LYS A 123 -2.07 -20.93 -5.18
CA LYS A 123 -2.04 -19.55 -4.68
C LYS A 123 -3.40 -19.16 -4.11
N TRP A 124 -4.48 -19.51 -4.80
CA TRP A 124 -5.85 -19.29 -4.34
C TRP A 124 -6.15 -20.02 -3.03
N ASN A 125 -5.78 -21.29 -2.90
CA ASN A 125 -5.94 -22.05 -1.66
C ASN A 125 -5.22 -21.39 -0.46
N ARG A 126 -4.08 -20.70 -0.69
CA ARG A 126 -3.41 -19.96 0.38
C ARG A 126 -4.19 -18.71 0.79
N ILE A 127 -4.77 -17.98 -0.17
CA ILE A 127 -5.61 -16.81 0.08
C ILE A 127 -6.88 -17.23 0.84
N GLU A 128 -7.57 -18.26 0.37
CA GLU A 128 -8.75 -18.80 1.02
C GLU A 128 -8.47 -19.22 2.48
N ASN A 129 -7.40 -19.99 2.69
CA ASN A 129 -6.99 -20.39 4.03
C ASN A 129 -6.63 -19.20 4.93
N PHE A 130 -6.07 -18.14 4.38
CA PHE A 130 -5.78 -16.91 5.11
C PHE A 130 -7.08 -16.19 5.47
N ILE A 131 -7.99 -15.97 4.52
CA ILE A 131 -9.30 -15.34 4.74
C ILE A 131 -10.04 -16.06 5.86
N ARG A 132 -10.14 -17.38 5.78
CA ARG A 132 -10.81 -18.19 6.80
C ARG A 132 -10.19 -18.01 8.19
N ARG A 133 -8.86 -18.09 8.30
CA ARG A 133 -8.16 -17.89 9.58
C ARG A 133 -8.37 -16.49 10.15
N SER A 134 -8.39 -15.47 9.30
CA SER A 134 -8.63 -14.09 9.72
C SER A 134 -10.07 -13.92 10.25
N GLN A 135 -11.06 -14.49 9.56
CA GLN A 135 -12.46 -14.48 10.01
C GLN A 135 -12.63 -15.24 11.33
N GLU A 136 -12.02 -16.42 11.47
CA GLU A 136 -12.02 -17.20 12.72
C GLU A 136 -11.31 -16.45 13.87
N ALA A 137 -10.36 -15.58 13.59
CA ALA A 137 -9.73 -14.70 14.56
C ALA A 137 -10.56 -13.45 14.90
N GLY A 138 -11.70 -13.24 14.23
CA GLY A 138 -12.62 -12.13 14.49
C GLY A 138 -12.38 -10.87 13.66
N PHE A 139 -11.60 -10.94 12.59
CA PHE A 139 -11.44 -9.83 11.65
C PHE A 139 -12.58 -9.79 10.62
N THR A 140 -13.06 -8.61 10.29
CA THR A 140 -13.77 -8.41 9.03
C THR A 140 -12.78 -8.60 7.91
N THR A 141 -13.04 -9.52 6.97
CA THR A 141 -12.07 -9.81 5.90
C THR A 141 -12.68 -9.53 4.55
N LEU A 142 -12.04 -8.65 3.78
CA LEU A 142 -12.46 -8.21 2.46
C LEU A 142 -11.50 -8.76 1.40
N LEU A 143 -12.03 -9.40 0.37
CA LEU A 143 -11.28 -9.79 -0.82
C LEU A 143 -11.54 -8.74 -1.91
N LEU A 144 -10.53 -7.97 -2.27
CA LEU A 144 -10.59 -7.00 -3.35
C LEU A 144 -9.86 -7.53 -4.57
N THR A 145 -10.50 -7.45 -5.74
CA THR A 145 -9.94 -7.91 -7.01
C THR A 145 -10.25 -6.93 -8.14
N THR A 146 -9.55 -7.03 -9.25
CA THR A 146 -9.81 -6.22 -10.46
C THR A 146 -11.00 -6.73 -11.27
N THR A 147 -11.28 -8.02 -11.18
CA THR A 147 -12.39 -8.71 -11.87
C THR A 147 -12.71 -10.00 -11.13
N THR A 148 -13.92 -10.49 -11.27
CA THR A 148 -14.32 -11.81 -10.76
C THR A 148 -13.88 -12.95 -11.68
N GLU A 149 -13.51 -12.67 -12.91
CA GLU A 149 -12.95 -13.66 -13.83
C GLU A 149 -11.60 -14.19 -13.30
N GLY A 150 -11.47 -15.50 -13.18
CA GLY A 150 -10.31 -16.17 -12.60
C GLY A 150 -10.34 -16.33 -11.08
N VAL A 151 -11.33 -15.73 -10.39
CA VAL A 151 -11.59 -15.97 -8.95
C VAL A 151 -12.30 -17.31 -8.79
N PRO A 152 -11.92 -18.17 -7.81
CA PRO A 152 -12.66 -19.40 -7.52
C PRO A 152 -14.13 -19.13 -7.22
N ALA A 153 -15.02 -19.99 -7.73
CA ALA A 153 -16.47 -19.80 -7.67
C ALA A 153 -17.00 -19.60 -6.23
N GLU A 154 -16.40 -20.29 -5.27
CA GLU A 154 -16.74 -20.20 -3.83
C GLU A 154 -16.38 -18.86 -3.21
N MET A 155 -15.47 -18.10 -3.80
CA MET A 155 -15.01 -16.79 -3.32
C MET A 155 -15.60 -15.62 -4.11
N THR A 156 -16.13 -15.89 -5.31
CA THR A 156 -16.65 -14.85 -6.21
C THR A 156 -17.76 -14.02 -5.57
N ALA A 157 -18.69 -14.65 -4.84
CA ALA A 157 -19.80 -13.95 -4.21
C ALA A 157 -19.38 -12.98 -3.08
N SER A 158 -18.20 -13.17 -2.51
CA SER A 158 -17.64 -12.33 -1.43
C SER A 158 -16.52 -11.41 -1.92
N ALA A 159 -16.21 -11.41 -3.20
CA ALA A 159 -15.22 -10.57 -3.80
C ALA A 159 -15.81 -9.21 -4.19
N PHE A 160 -15.06 -8.15 -3.91
CA PHE A 160 -15.37 -6.79 -4.33
C PHE A 160 -14.42 -6.35 -5.44
N ILE A 161 -14.91 -5.49 -6.32
CA ILE A 161 -14.14 -4.99 -7.45
C ILE A 161 -13.53 -3.64 -7.09
N SER A 162 -12.24 -3.50 -7.38
CA SER A 162 -11.49 -2.25 -7.26
C SER A 162 -10.53 -2.08 -8.44
N ASP A 163 -10.04 -0.87 -8.65
CA ASP A 163 -9.13 -0.62 -9.77
C ASP A 163 -7.72 -1.17 -9.52
N TYR A 164 -7.04 -1.50 -10.61
CA TYR A 164 -5.69 -2.09 -10.59
C TYR A 164 -4.66 -1.22 -9.87
N LYS A 165 -4.68 0.11 -10.11
CA LYS A 165 -3.69 1.02 -9.52
C LYS A 165 -3.88 1.12 -8.01
N THR A 166 -5.11 1.18 -7.54
CA THR A 166 -5.46 1.14 -6.11
C THR A 166 -4.96 -0.14 -5.47
N LEU A 167 -5.26 -1.30 -6.04
CA LEU A 167 -4.88 -2.59 -5.47
C LEU A 167 -3.35 -2.79 -5.40
N ILE A 168 -2.62 -2.44 -6.47
CA ILE A 168 -1.15 -2.57 -6.47
C ILE A 168 -0.47 -1.54 -5.56
N SER A 169 -1.08 -0.36 -5.38
CA SER A 169 -0.59 0.66 -4.44
C SER A 169 -0.89 0.28 -3.00
N LEU A 170 -2.06 -0.32 -2.76
CA LEU A 170 -2.44 -0.84 -1.45
C LEU A 170 -1.50 -1.96 -1.01
N ASN A 171 -1.26 -2.95 -1.88
CA ASN A 171 -0.33 -4.03 -1.59
C ASN A 171 0.35 -4.54 -2.87
N ARG A 172 1.66 -4.37 -2.96
CA ARG A 172 2.46 -4.81 -4.13
C ARG A 172 2.51 -6.32 -4.32
N SER A 173 2.20 -7.10 -3.29
CA SER A 173 2.15 -8.54 -3.39
C SER A 173 0.76 -8.99 -3.81
N ASN A 174 0.63 -9.57 -5.01
CA ASN A 174 -0.64 -10.12 -5.49
C ASN A 174 -1.18 -11.20 -4.54
N GLY A 175 -2.32 -10.94 -3.91
CA GLY A 175 -2.88 -11.74 -2.82
C GLY A 175 -2.24 -11.45 -1.44
N GLY A 176 -1.61 -10.30 -1.29
CA GLY A 176 -1.10 -9.81 0.00
C GLY A 176 -2.22 -9.29 0.91
N ALA A 177 -1.96 -9.26 2.20
CA ALA A 177 -2.89 -8.79 3.22
C ALA A 177 -2.51 -7.41 3.74
N THR A 178 -3.51 -6.57 4.00
CA THR A 178 -3.36 -5.25 4.62
C THR A 178 -4.32 -5.14 5.78
N TYR A 179 -3.83 -4.78 6.96
CA TYR A 179 -4.62 -4.61 8.16
C TYR A 179 -4.95 -3.14 8.39
N PHE A 180 -6.25 -2.87 8.55
CA PHE A 180 -6.78 -1.59 8.99
C PHE A 180 -7.44 -1.74 10.35
N ASN A 181 -7.30 -0.72 11.20
CA ASN A 181 -8.02 -0.59 12.45
C ASN A 181 -8.72 0.77 12.47
N ASP A 182 -10.05 0.77 12.49
CA ASP A 182 -10.87 1.97 12.41
C ASP A 182 -10.42 2.93 11.29
N GLY A 183 -10.14 2.36 10.11
CA GLY A 183 -9.67 3.08 8.93
C GLY A 183 -8.17 3.38 8.88
N GLU A 184 -7.43 3.28 9.98
CA GLU A 184 -5.98 3.48 9.98
C GLU A 184 -5.25 2.23 9.45
N LEU A 185 -4.35 2.40 8.49
CA LEU A 185 -3.49 1.35 7.98
C LEU A 185 -2.38 1.03 8.98
N VAL A 186 -2.49 -0.14 9.64
CA VAL A 186 -1.55 -0.57 10.68
C VAL A 186 -0.39 -1.36 10.08
N ARG A 187 -0.67 -2.34 9.21
CA ARG A 187 0.37 -3.24 8.69
C ARG A 187 -0.01 -3.92 7.38
N LYS A 188 1.03 -4.28 6.60
CA LYS A 188 0.91 -5.06 5.37
C LYS A 188 1.78 -6.31 5.43
N TRP A 189 1.32 -7.34 4.73
CA TRP A 189 2.07 -8.58 4.51
C TRP A 189 2.00 -9.01 3.05
N ALA A 190 3.11 -9.52 2.54
CA ALA A 190 3.07 -10.23 1.27
C ALA A 190 2.31 -11.56 1.44
N ARG A 191 1.72 -12.08 0.34
CA ARG A 191 1.08 -13.39 0.36
C ARG A 191 2.00 -14.50 0.91
N ALA A 192 3.31 -14.40 0.66
CA ALA A 192 4.29 -15.41 1.08
C ALA A 192 4.47 -15.49 2.60
N ASN A 193 4.26 -14.37 3.30
CA ASN A 193 4.42 -14.24 4.75
C ASN A 193 3.15 -13.71 5.43
N ALA A 194 1.98 -14.02 4.89
CA ALA A 194 0.70 -13.72 5.52
C ALA A 194 0.68 -14.24 6.98
N PRO A 195 0.07 -13.48 7.92
CA PRO A 195 0.15 -13.78 9.34
C PRO A 195 -0.40 -15.18 9.69
N SER A 196 0.27 -15.82 10.63
CA SER A 196 -0.18 -17.07 11.24
C SER A 196 -1.40 -16.86 12.14
N ARG A 197 -2.03 -17.94 12.60
CA ARG A 197 -3.16 -17.84 13.54
C ARG A 197 -2.75 -17.13 14.83
N THR A 198 -1.60 -17.47 15.38
CA THR A 198 -1.08 -16.84 16.61
C THR A 198 -0.85 -15.35 16.43
N GLU A 199 -0.27 -14.92 15.29
CA GLU A 199 -0.11 -13.50 15.00
C GLU A 199 -1.45 -12.78 14.83
N LEU A 200 -2.47 -13.43 14.23
CA LEU A 200 -3.80 -12.85 14.12
C LEU A 200 -4.46 -12.69 15.50
N ASP A 201 -4.31 -13.67 16.40
CA ASP A 201 -4.85 -13.59 17.76
C ASP A 201 -4.13 -12.48 18.57
N GLU A 202 -2.82 -12.31 18.39
CA GLU A 202 -2.04 -11.19 18.95
C GLU A 202 -2.53 -9.84 18.42
N LEU A 203 -2.74 -9.71 17.11
CA LEU A 203 -3.26 -8.49 16.48
C LEU A 203 -4.66 -8.13 16.96
N GLN A 204 -5.48 -9.13 17.29
CA GLN A 204 -6.81 -8.90 17.85
C GLN A 204 -6.77 -8.41 19.30
N SER A 205 -5.82 -8.88 20.09
CA SER A 205 -5.71 -8.54 21.51
C SER A 205 -4.88 -7.29 21.79
N THR A 206 -4.02 -6.87 20.85
CA THR A 206 -3.10 -5.74 21.00
C THR A 206 -3.68 -4.47 20.43
N ASP A 207 -3.36 -3.34 21.05
CA ASP A 207 -3.71 -2.02 20.52
C ASP A 207 -2.96 -1.72 19.22
N ALA A 208 -3.65 -1.10 18.26
CA ALA A 208 -3.08 -0.79 16.94
C ALA A 208 -1.85 0.11 17.03
N THR A 209 -1.84 1.07 17.95
CA THR A 209 -0.72 1.98 18.20
C THR A 209 0.50 1.21 18.69
N GLU A 210 0.33 0.24 19.59
CA GLU A 210 1.41 -0.61 20.09
C GLU A 210 2.00 -1.48 18.98
N ILE A 211 1.17 -2.02 18.08
CA ILE A 211 1.61 -2.80 16.91
C ILE A 211 2.45 -1.94 15.98
N ALA A 212 2.02 -0.71 15.69
CA ALA A 212 2.74 0.22 14.82
C ALA A 212 4.11 0.59 15.39
N ILE A 213 4.20 0.91 16.69
CA ILE A 213 5.45 1.27 17.39
C ILE A 213 6.41 0.08 17.47
N ALA A 214 5.90 -1.12 17.78
CA ALA A 214 6.73 -2.32 17.89
C ALA A 214 7.41 -2.71 16.59
N LYS A 215 6.78 -2.42 15.45
CA LYS A 215 7.34 -2.66 14.11
C LYS A 215 8.49 -1.71 13.78
N ASP A 216 8.30 -0.40 14.04
CA ASP A 216 9.30 0.62 13.71
C ASP A 216 10.62 0.40 14.48
N SER A 217 10.55 -0.03 15.73
CA SER A 217 11.75 -0.21 16.55
C SER A 217 12.56 -1.46 16.19
N LYS A 218 11.93 -2.59 15.89
CA LYS A 218 12.64 -3.87 15.62
C LYS A 218 13.09 -4.05 14.18
N GLY A 219 12.27 -3.61 13.20
CA GLY A 219 12.59 -3.77 11.78
C GLY A 219 13.62 -2.77 11.29
N SER A 220 13.51 -1.51 11.70
CA SER A 220 14.40 -0.42 11.31
C SER A 220 15.82 -0.59 11.87
N LEU A 221 15.97 -0.94 13.14
CA LEU A 221 17.27 -1.14 13.78
C LEU A 221 18.05 -2.32 13.21
N GLY A 222 17.38 -3.45 12.97
CA GLY A 222 18.02 -4.63 12.38
C GLY A 222 18.49 -4.38 10.95
N PHE A 223 17.71 -3.63 10.17
CA PHE A 223 18.07 -3.29 8.79
C PHE A 223 19.17 -2.23 8.71
N GLN A 224 19.11 -1.20 9.53
CA GLN A 224 20.19 -0.20 9.62
C GLN A 224 21.52 -0.87 10.01
N GLY A 225 21.50 -1.80 10.98
CA GLY A 225 22.65 -2.60 11.36
C GLY A 225 23.17 -3.46 10.21
N PHE A 226 22.30 -4.11 9.46
CA PHE A 226 22.67 -4.90 8.27
C PHE A 226 23.26 -4.03 7.15
N LEU A 227 22.63 -2.87 6.83
CA LEU A 227 23.18 -1.95 5.85
C LEU A 227 24.55 -1.39 6.24
N LEU A 228 24.73 -1.00 7.49
CA LEU A 228 26.02 -0.56 8.01
C LEU A 228 27.08 -1.66 7.92
N TYR A 229 26.73 -2.91 8.23
CA TYR A 229 27.60 -4.06 8.08
C TYR A 229 28.01 -4.29 6.63
N VAL A 230 27.04 -4.29 5.68
CA VAL A 230 27.31 -4.46 4.25
C VAL A 230 28.19 -3.31 3.72
N PHE A 231 27.92 -2.08 4.15
CA PHE A 231 28.71 -0.91 3.78
C PHE A 231 30.15 -0.99 4.32
N ALA A 232 30.31 -1.41 5.58
CA ALA A 232 31.63 -1.62 6.18
C ALA A 232 32.44 -2.70 5.45
N VAL A 233 31.80 -3.82 5.08
CA VAL A 233 32.44 -4.90 4.30
C VAL A 233 32.82 -4.41 2.90
N MET A 234 31.99 -3.55 2.25
CA MET A 234 32.33 -2.97 0.95
C MET A 234 33.53 -2.02 1.00
N LEU A 235 33.74 -1.33 2.13
CA LEU A 235 34.88 -0.41 2.31
C LEU A 235 36.20 -1.17 2.59
N LEU A 236 36.12 -2.42 3.04
CA LEU A 236 37.29 -3.26 3.38
C LEU A 236 37.73 -4.17 2.22
N LEU A 237 37.00 -4.22 1.12
CA LEU A 237 37.27 -4.98 -0.10
C LEU A 237 37.71 -4.07 -1.25
#